data_60352994a301ca8485bb259eeb0286ac
#
_entry.id   60352994a301ca8485bb259eeb0286ac
#
_cell.length_a   1.000
_cell.length_b   1.000
_cell.length_c   1.000
_cell.angle_alpha   90.00
_cell.angle_beta   90.00
_cell.angle_gamma   90.00
#
_symmetry.space_group_name_H-M   'P 1'
#
loop_
_entity.id
_entity.type
_entity.pdbx_description
1 polymer ?
#
loop_
_entity_poly.entity_id
_entity_poly.type
_entity_poly.pdbx_seq_one_letter_code
_entity_poly.pdbx_strand_id
1 'polypeptide(L)'
;YYNFNRSNVSFLADTLNKDGTATLGVQLPGDGSQRPYRIREINVYPSFDPIQAVMDTLYYKSMDSLNYEGMTFRYTEKSILRPRVIRNLSFIRPGELYDESKVKTTYERFSNIRLLNSVTLLFDEVPESLQKDTAEVDCTIRLSPGNSQGYKLNLEASSNSNGLIGISPALSYYHKNIFRGGEWLTLGFMGNFQFKINDPTRATELGAS
;
A
#
# COMPACT_ATOMS: atom_id res chain seq x y z
N TYR A 1 -18.18 8.28 -18.53
CA TYR A 1 -16.99 8.86 -19.14
C TYR A 1 -15.86 8.82 -18.14
N TYR A 2 -14.79 8.13 -18.49
CA TYR A 2 -13.59 7.98 -17.66
C TYR A 2 -12.63 9.11 -18.03
N ASN A 3 -12.38 10.00 -17.08
CA ASN A 3 -11.55 11.16 -17.29
C ASN A 3 -10.32 11.10 -16.41
N PHE A 4 -9.14 11.11 -17.00
CA PHE A 4 -7.87 11.14 -16.30
C PHE A 4 -7.64 12.47 -15.57
N ASN A 5 -8.02 13.56 -16.23
CA ASN A 5 -7.92 14.89 -15.65
C ASN A 5 -9.22 15.18 -14.91
N ARG A 6 -9.20 15.24 -13.58
CA ARG A 6 -10.33 15.76 -12.81
C ARG A 6 -10.66 17.13 -13.36
N SER A 7 -11.77 17.23 -14.06
CA SER A 7 -12.32 18.51 -14.42
C SER A 7 -12.50 19.30 -13.12
N ASN A 8 -11.74 20.36 -12.92
CA ASN A 8 -12.03 21.35 -11.91
C ASN A 8 -13.35 22.00 -12.33
N VAL A 9 -14.46 21.44 -11.88
CA VAL A 9 -15.77 22.04 -12.04
C VAL A 9 -15.74 23.28 -11.16
N SER A 10 -15.62 24.45 -11.76
CA SER A 10 -15.81 25.72 -11.06
C SER A 10 -17.27 26.11 -11.12
N PHE A 11 -17.84 26.34 -9.95
CA PHE A 11 -19.17 26.91 -9.83
C PHE A 11 -19.05 28.43 -10.00
N LEU A 12 -19.75 28.99 -10.97
CA LEU A 12 -19.91 30.41 -11.07
C LEU A 12 -20.86 30.90 -9.99
N ALA A 13 -20.65 32.12 -9.52
CA ALA A 13 -21.48 32.71 -8.49
C ALA A 13 -22.98 32.64 -8.84
N ASP A 14 -23.78 32.22 -7.87
CA ASP A 14 -25.25 32.16 -8.02
C ASP A 14 -25.82 33.49 -8.40
N THR A 15 -26.63 33.49 -9.45
CA THR A 15 -27.45 34.64 -9.79
C THR A 15 -28.86 34.35 -9.31
N LEU A 16 -29.30 35.05 -8.26
CA LEU A 16 -30.69 35.03 -7.79
C LEU A 16 -31.55 35.77 -8.81
N ASN A 17 -32.44 35.07 -9.45
CA ASN A 17 -33.44 35.66 -10.32
C ASN A 17 -34.58 36.33 -9.50
N LYS A 18 -35.20 37.32 -10.08
CA LYS A 18 -36.31 38.08 -9.42
C LYS A 18 -37.54 37.24 -9.10
N ASP A 19 -37.62 36.03 -9.66
CA ASP A 19 -38.70 35.05 -9.47
C ASP A 19 -38.37 34.04 -8.32
N GLY A 20 -37.28 34.23 -7.59
CA GLY A 20 -36.87 33.36 -6.47
C GLY A 20 -36.16 32.07 -6.88
N THR A 21 -35.81 31.92 -8.19
CA THR A 21 -35.01 30.78 -8.66
C THR A 21 -33.53 31.17 -8.66
N ALA A 22 -32.66 30.22 -8.30
CA ALA A 22 -31.21 30.34 -8.38
C ALA A 22 -30.68 29.64 -9.64
N THR A 23 -29.90 30.35 -10.45
CA THR A 23 -29.22 29.76 -11.60
C THR A 23 -27.79 29.45 -11.20
N LEU A 24 -27.45 28.16 -11.09
CA LEU A 24 -26.08 27.69 -10.84
C LEU A 24 -25.34 27.54 -12.17
N GLY A 25 -24.38 28.40 -12.42
CA GLY A 25 -23.49 28.30 -13.57
C GLY A 25 -22.41 27.25 -13.31
N VAL A 26 -22.35 26.21 -14.14
CA VAL A 26 -21.27 25.20 -14.08
C VAL A 26 -20.31 25.46 -15.23
N GLN A 27 -19.10 25.89 -14.91
CA GLN A 27 -18.05 26.06 -15.91
C GLN A 27 -17.20 24.78 -15.96
N LEU A 28 -17.26 24.12 -17.10
CA LEU A 28 -16.37 23.01 -17.42
C LEU A 28 -15.09 23.59 -18.03
N PRO A 29 -13.90 23.13 -17.62
CA PRO A 29 -12.67 23.51 -18.30
C PRO A 29 -12.73 23.07 -19.76
N GLY A 30 -12.09 23.84 -20.62
CA GLY A 30 -12.19 23.69 -22.09
C GLY A 30 -11.75 22.31 -22.60
N ASP A 31 -12.00 22.14 -23.83
CA ASP A 31 -12.03 20.97 -24.74
C ASP A 31 -11.10 19.76 -24.54
N GLY A 32 -10.07 19.83 -23.72
CA GLY A 32 -9.16 18.70 -23.43
C GLY A 32 -9.52 17.84 -22.22
N SER A 33 -10.41 18.32 -21.35
CA SER A 33 -10.64 17.69 -20.02
C SER A 33 -11.65 16.54 -19.99
N GLN A 34 -12.34 16.29 -21.09
CA GLN A 34 -13.40 15.27 -21.18
C GLN A 34 -13.07 14.11 -22.12
N ARG A 35 -11.83 13.99 -22.55
CA ARG A 35 -11.45 12.89 -23.44
C ARG A 35 -11.38 11.56 -22.70
N PRO A 36 -11.84 10.47 -23.30
CA PRO A 36 -11.58 9.15 -22.77
C PRO A 36 -10.09 8.84 -22.93
N TYR A 37 -9.49 8.28 -21.88
CA TYR A 37 -8.12 7.80 -21.88
C TYR A 37 -8.09 6.30 -21.88
N ARG A 38 -7.19 5.72 -22.72
CA ARG A 38 -6.94 4.29 -22.78
C ARG A 38 -5.58 3.99 -22.17
N ILE A 39 -5.52 2.96 -21.35
CA ILE A 39 -4.26 2.51 -20.75
C ILE A 39 -3.45 1.78 -21.82
N ARG A 40 -2.32 2.36 -22.21
CA ARG A 40 -1.42 1.79 -23.21
C ARG A 40 -0.54 0.71 -22.60
N GLU A 41 0.24 1.07 -21.60
CA GLU A 41 1.20 0.20 -20.93
C GLU A 41 1.05 0.28 -19.41
N ILE A 42 1.44 -0.82 -18.74
CA ILE A 42 1.50 -0.87 -17.29
C ILE A 42 2.89 -1.31 -16.88
N ASN A 43 3.65 -0.39 -16.28
CA ASN A 43 4.96 -0.64 -15.73
C ASN A 43 4.87 -0.83 -14.20
N VAL A 44 5.36 -1.96 -13.69
CA VAL A 44 5.28 -2.31 -12.28
C VAL A 44 6.67 -2.40 -11.68
N TYR A 45 6.90 -1.67 -10.61
CA TYR A 45 8.12 -1.70 -9.80
C TYR A 45 7.80 -2.34 -8.44
N PRO A 46 7.90 -3.67 -8.31
CA PRO A 46 7.44 -4.40 -7.12
C PRO A 46 8.34 -4.24 -5.89
N SER A 47 9.54 -3.70 -6.07
CA SER A 47 10.54 -3.47 -5.02
C SER A 47 11.14 -2.07 -5.16
N PHE A 48 10.27 -1.06 -5.34
CA PHE A 48 10.70 0.30 -5.58
C PHE A 48 11.31 0.92 -4.32
N ASP A 49 12.55 1.40 -4.44
CA ASP A 49 13.23 2.18 -3.41
C ASP A 49 13.28 3.65 -3.83
N PRO A 50 12.50 4.54 -3.18
CA PRO A 50 12.46 5.95 -3.54
C PRO A 50 13.79 6.68 -3.28
N ILE A 51 14.59 6.22 -2.31
CA ILE A 51 15.88 6.83 -1.98
C ILE A 51 16.90 6.49 -3.06
N GLN A 52 17.02 5.21 -3.43
CA GLN A 52 17.91 4.78 -4.50
C GLN A 52 17.51 5.39 -5.84
N ALA A 53 16.22 5.50 -6.13
CA ALA A 53 15.73 6.10 -7.37
C ALA A 53 16.15 7.57 -7.56
N VAL A 54 16.41 8.30 -6.46
CA VAL A 54 16.90 9.69 -6.49
C VAL A 54 18.42 9.76 -6.48
N MET A 55 19.07 8.88 -5.72
CA MET A 55 20.52 8.94 -5.51
C MET A 55 21.33 8.25 -6.62
N ASP A 56 20.79 7.22 -7.24
CA ASP A 56 21.47 6.43 -8.25
C ASP A 56 20.92 6.70 -9.65
N THR A 57 21.72 7.37 -10.48
CA THR A 57 21.36 7.65 -11.88
C THR A 57 21.24 6.39 -12.75
N LEU A 58 21.81 5.27 -12.30
CA LEU A 58 21.76 3.99 -13.00
C LEU A 58 20.61 3.08 -12.50
N TYR A 59 19.90 3.48 -11.45
CA TYR A 59 18.85 2.69 -10.79
C TYR A 59 17.89 2.04 -11.78
N TYR A 60 17.31 2.85 -12.69
CA TYR A 60 16.36 2.34 -13.68
C TYR A 60 17.02 1.52 -14.80
N LYS A 61 18.30 1.75 -15.08
CA LYS A 61 19.05 1.04 -16.15
C LYS A 61 19.52 -0.35 -15.69
N SER A 62 19.73 -0.53 -14.39
CA SER A 62 20.16 -1.81 -13.80
C SER A 62 19.03 -2.79 -13.57
N MET A 63 17.78 -2.40 -13.85
CA MET A 63 16.62 -3.25 -13.63
C MET A 63 16.42 -4.29 -14.72
N ASP A 64 16.21 -5.52 -14.30
CA ASP A 64 15.68 -6.59 -15.16
C ASP A 64 14.20 -6.31 -15.47
N SER A 65 13.75 -6.80 -16.62
CA SER A 65 12.36 -6.68 -17.03
C SER A 65 11.73 -8.05 -17.31
N LEU A 66 10.51 -8.23 -16.82
CA LEU A 66 9.68 -9.41 -17.08
C LEU A 66 8.31 -8.98 -17.55
N ASN A 67 7.86 -9.44 -18.69
CA ASN A 67 6.47 -9.26 -19.11
C ASN A 67 5.61 -10.44 -18.58
N TYR A 68 4.55 -10.11 -17.86
CA TYR A 68 3.60 -11.08 -17.37
C TYR A 68 2.17 -10.56 -17.58
N GLU A 69 1.40 -11.25 -18.41
CA GLU A 69 0.01 -10.92 -18.75
C GLU A 69 -0.23 -9.44 -19.11
N GLY A 70 0.64 -8.89 -19.95
CA GLY A 70 0.53 -7.52 -20.46
C GLY A 70 1.03 -6.43 -19.50
N MET A 71 1.59 -6.80 -18.35
CA MET A 71 2.26 -5.89 -17.44
C MET A 71 3.77 -6.11 -17.51
N THR A 72 4.54 -5.02 -17.54
CA THR A 72 6.01 -5.04 -17.52
C THR A 72 6.49 -4.83 -16.10
N PHE A 73 7.08 -5.89 -15.52
CA PHE A 73 7.68 -5.85 -14.18
C PHE A 73 9.14 -5.47 -14.29
N ARG A 74 9.58 -4.48 -13.51
CA ARG A 74 10.97 -4.01 -13.45
C ARG A 74 11.48 -4.12 -12.02
N TYR A 75 12.60 -4.84 -11.81
CA TYR A 75 13.19 -5.06 -10.49
C TYR A 75 14.71 -5.26 -10.60
N THR A 76 15.45 -4.90 -9.56
CA THR A 76 16.92 -4.94 -9.57
C THR A 76 17.45 -6.35 -9.25
N GLU A 77 16.93 -7.02 -8.23
CA GLU A 77 17.39 -8.36 -7.84
C GLU A 77 16.27 -9.39 -7.99
N LYS A 78 15.24 -9.27 -7.18
CA LYS A 78 14.12 -10.20 -7.19
C LYS A 78 12.84 -9.48 -6.77
N SER A 79 11.78 -9.69 -7.55
CA SER A 79 10.46 -9.17 -7.19
C SER A 79 10.05 -9.68 -5.80
N ILE A 80 9.71 -8.77 -4.89
CA ILE A 80 9.34 -9.12 -3.53
C ILE A 80 7.99 -9.86 -3.47
N LEU A 81 7.05 -9.51 -4.35
CA LEU A 81 5.80 -10.22 -4.55
C LEU A 81 5.84 -10.97 -5.89
N ARG A 82 5.15 -12.09 -5.96
CA ARG A 82 5.03 -12.83 -7.23
C ARG A 82 4.25 -11.99 -8.25
N PRO A 83 4.65 -11.94 -9.53
CA PRO A 83 3.92 -11.20 -10.58
C PRO A 83 2.44 -11.55 -10.65
N ARG A 84 2.09 -12.85 -10.48
CA ARG A 84 0.71 -13.33 -10.43
C ARG A 84 -0.11 -12.67 -9.32
N VAL A 85 0.48 -12.44 -8.14
CA VAL A 85 -0.20 -11.79 -7.01
C VAL A 85 -0.52 -10.34 -7.36
N ILE A 86 0.47 -9.61 -7.86
CA ILE A 86 0.30 -8.21 -8.26
C ILE A 86 -0.75 -8.09 -9.36
N ARG A 87 -0.69 -8.99 -10.35
CA ARG A 87 -1.65 -9.02 -11.45
C ARG A 87 -3.10 -9.27 -10.98
N ASN A 88 -3.28 -10.15 -10.00
CA ASN A 88 -4.61 -10.47 -9.45
C ASN A 88 -5.16 -9.34 -8.56
N LEU A 89 -4.31 -8.57 -7.92
CA LEU A 89 -4.71 -7.44 -7.07
C LEU A 89 -5.00 -6.19 -7.88
N SER A 90 -4.39 -6.04 -9.04
CA SER A 90 -4.66 -4.92 -9.95
C SER A 90 -5.95 -5.15 -10.72
N PHE A 91 -6.80 -4.14 -10.79
CA PHE A 91 -7.99 -4.06 -11.66
C PHE A 91 -7.74 -3.28 -12.94
N ILE A 92 -6.57 -2.65 -13.02
CA ILE A 92 -6.12 -1.91 -14.19
C ILE A 92 -5.60 -2.89 -15.22
N ARG A 93 -6.01 -2.75 -16.48
CA ARG A 93 -5.61 -3.63 -17.60
C ARG A 93 -5.12 -2.80 -18.77
N PRO A 94 -4.06 -3.26 -19.47
CA PRO A 94 -3.66 -2.62 -20.71
C PRO A 94 -4.76 -2.76 -21.76
N GLY A 95 -4.94 -1.71 -22.56
CA GLY A 95 -5.98 -1.65 -23.59
C GLY A 95 -7.37 -1.25 -23.11
N GLU A 96 -7.65 -1.26 -21.79
CA GLU A 96 -8.93 -0.79 -21.25
C GLU A 96 -8.95 0.74 -21.11
N LEU A 97 -10.16 1.29 -21.02
CA LEU A 97 -10.33 2.70 -20.69
C LEU A 97 -9.96 2.95 -19.22
N TYR A 98 -9.40 4.12 -18.97
CA TYR A 98 -9.14 4.58 -17.62
C TYR A 98 -10.43 4.65 -16.81
N ASP A 99 -10.42 4.05 -15.65
CA ASP A 99 -11.54 3.99 -14.70
C ASP A 99 -11.04 4.33 -13.29
N GLU A 100 -11.44 5.48 -12.79
CA GLU A 100 -11.03 5.93 -11.45
C GLU A 100 -11.45 4.93 -10.35
N SER A 101 -12.58 4.27 -10.51
CA SER A 101 -13.05 3.25 -9.56
C SER A 101 -12.11 2.04 -9.51
N LYS A 102 -11.64 1.57 -10.68
CA LYS A 102 -10.66 0.49 -10.78
C LYS A 102 -9.30 0.90 -10.21
N VAL A 103 -8.89 2.15 -10.45
CA VAL A 103 -7.65 2.70 -9.89
C VAL A 103 -7.72 2.76 -8.37
N LYS A 104 -8.79 3.30 -7.82
CA LYS A 104 -9.03 3.37 -6.37
C LYS A 104 -9.03 1.98 -5.74
N THR A 105 -9.78 1.04 -6.31
CA THR A 105 -9.84 -0.34 -5.83
C THR A 105 -8.46 -1.02 -5.87
N THR A 106 -7.69 -0.78 -6.94
CA THR A 106 -6.31 -1.29 -7.07
C THR A 106 -5.41 -0.71 -5.97
N TYR A 107 -5.46 0.61 -5.76
CA TYR A 107 -4.71 1.27 -4.71
C TYR A 107 -5.05 0.73 -3.31
N GLU A 108 -6.34 0.60 -2.99
CA GLU A 108 -6.81 0.07 -1.71
C GLU A 108 -6.33 -1.37 -1.47
N ARG A 109 -6.38 -2.23 -2.50
CA ARG A 109 -5.90 -3.61 -2.39
C ARG A 109 -4.41 -3.70 -2.14
N PHE A 110 -3.60 -2.92 -2.83
CA PHE A 110 -2.16 -2.88 -2.58
C PHE A 110 -1.84 -2.28 -1.20
N SER A 111 -2.52 -1.21 -0.80
CA SER A 111 -2.31 -0.55 0.49
C SER A 111 -2.67 -1.45 1.69
N ASN A 112 -3.55 -2.43 1.49
CA ASN A 112 -3.90 -3.42 2.51
C ASN A 112 -2.83 -4.50 2.70
N ILE A 113 -1.81 -4.58 1.83
CA ILE A 113 -0.70 -5.51 2.00
C ILE A 113 0.24 -4.97 3.08
N ARG A 114 0.30 -5.63 4.24
CA ARG A 114 1.11 -5.21 5.39
C ARG A 114 2.62 -5.14 5.13
N LEU A 115 3.07 -5.75 4.04
CA LEU A 115 4.45 -5.71 3.60
C LEU A 115 4.81 -4.36 3.00
N LEU A 116 3.86 -3.67 2.36
CA LEU A 116 4.10 -2.43 1.63
C LEU A 116 4.02 -1.23 2.56
N ASN A 117 5.05 -0.40 2.54
CA ASN A 117 5.09 0.88 3.25
C ASN A 117 4.43 1.99 2.44
N SER A 118 4.60 1.96 1.12
CA SER A 118 3.93 2.90 0.24
C SER A 118 3.54 2.27 -1.10
N VAL A 119 2.47 2.80 -1.65
CA VAL A 119 1.93 2.44 -2.97
C VAL A 119 1.71 3.72 -3.73
N THR A 120 2.22 3.78 -4.95
CA THR A 120 2.04 4.94 -5.83
C THR A 120 1.58 4.46 -7.19
N LEU A 121 0.48 5.04 -7.67
CA LEU A 121 -0.03 4.85 -9.02
C LEU A 121 0.12 6.17 -9.75
N LEU A 122 0.92 6.18 -10.82
CA LEU A 122 1.16 7.34 -11.67
C LEU A 122 0.58 7.05 -13.05
N PHE A 123 0.04 8.08 -13.66
CA PHE A 123 -0.48 8.02 -15.02
C PHE A 123 0.13 9.17 -15.81
N ASP A 124 0.89 8.80 -16.82
CA ASP A 124 1.60 9.74 -17.68
C ASP A 124 0.92 9.75 -19.05
N GLU A 125 0.49 10.93 -19.51
CA GLU A 125 -0.13 11.10 -20.82
C GLU A 125 0.89 10.84 -21.93
N VAL A 126 0.46 10.17 -22.99
CA VAL A 126 1.26 9.94 -24.18
C VAL A 126 1.04 11.10 -25.14
N PRO A 127 2.02 12.03 -25.32
CA PRO A 127 1.82 13.27 -26.08
C PRO A 127 1.36 13.03 -27.51
N GLU A 128 1.82 11.97 -28.16
CA GLU A 128 1.48 11.61 -29.55
C GLU A 128 0.00 11.21 -29.70
N SER A 129 -0.65 10.81 -28.61
CA SER A 129 -2.05 10.38 -28.62
C SER A 129 -3.05 11.51 -28.38
N LEU A 130 -2.59 12.69 -27.97
CA LEU A 130 -3.44 13.83 -27.61
C LEU A 130 -4.23 14.42 -28.81
N GLN A 131 -3.86 14.08 -30.02
CA GLN A 131 -4.58 14.48 -31.23
C GLN A 131 -5.69 13.50 -31.64
N LYS A 132 -5.78 12.33 -30.98
CA LYS A 132 -6.77 11.29 -31.25
C LYS A 132 -8.04 11.52 -30.43
N ASP A 133 -9.16 10.97 -30.87
CA ASP A 133 -10.45 11.00 -30.13
C ASP A 133 -10.33 10.30 -28.76
N THR A 134 -9.50 9.27 -28.67
CA THR A 134 -9.14 8.58 -27.43
C THR A 134 -7.66 8.78 -27.19
N ALA A 135 -7.31 9.48 -26.13
CA ALA A 135 -5.93 9.68 -25.71
C ALA A 135 -5.41 8.42 -25.00
N GLU A 136 -4.10 8.29 -24.91
CA GLU A 136 -3.44 7.16 -24.26
C GLU A 136 -2.69 7.62 -23.02
N VAL A 137 -2.68 6.76 -21.98
CA VAL A 137 -1.90 6.96 -20.75
C VAL A 137 -1.10 5.71 -20.43
N ASP A 138 0.10 5.92 -19.93
CA ASP A 138 0.93 4.88 -19.34
C ASP A 138 0.72 4.85 -17.83
N CYS A 139 0.50 3.65 -17.29
CA CYS A 139 0.34 3.44 -15.87
C CYS A 139 1.65 2.94 -15.25
N THR A 140 2.13 3.63 -14.23
CA THR A 140 3.30 3.21 -13.46
C THR A 140 2.87 2.86 -12.03
N ILE A 141 3.04 1.60 -11.63
CA ILE A 141 2.75 1.09 -10.29
C ILE A 141 4.07 0.93 -9.54
N ARG A 142 4.28 1.72 -8.48
CA ARG A 142 5.44 1.65 -7.61
C ARG A 142 5.01 1.10 -6.26
N LEU A 143 5.61 -0.03 -5.85
CA LEU A 143 5.35 -0.70 -4.59
C LEU A 143 6.63 -0.66 -3.76
N SER A 144 6.64 0.11 -2.67
CA SER A 144 7.81 0.21 -1.78
C SER A 144 7.62 -0.69 -0.57
N PRO A 145 8.39 -1.78 -0.48
CA PRO A 145 8.26 -2.70 0.64
C PRO A 145 8.90 -2.15 1.92
N GLY A 146 8.34 -2.57 3.05
CA GLY A 146 8.94 -2.41 4.36
C GLY A 146 9.63 -3.68 4.83
N ASN A 147 9.98 -3.71 6.13
CA ASN A 147 10.57 -4.88 6.74
C ASN A 147 9.62 -6.08 6.67
N SER A 148 10.13 -7.17 6.12
CA SER A 148 9.35 -8.41 5.95
C SER A 148 9.18 -9.19 7.24
N GLN A 149 10.06 -9.00 8.22
CA GLN A 149 10.07 -9.76 9.49
C GLN A 149 10.45 -8.88 10.67
N GLY A 150 10.08 -9.30 11.87
CA GLY A 150 10.47 -8.64 13.10
C GLY A 150 10.05 -9.41 14.34
N TYR A 151 10.54 -8.93 15.46
CA TYR A 151 10.26 -9.48 16.79
C TYR A 151 9.60 -8.41 17.64
N LYS A 152 8.71 -8.83 18.53
CA LYS A 152 8.09 -7.99 19.54
C LYS A 152 8.22 -8.69 20.90
N LEU A 153 8.88 -8.02 21.84
CA LEU A 153 8.99 -8.47 23.21
C LEU A 153 8.10 -7.58 24.09
N ASN A 154 7.19 -8.18 24.80
CA ASN A 154 6.38 -7.53 25.83
C ASN A 154 6.70 -8.19 27.16
N LEU A 155 6.84 -7.37 28.20
CA LEU A 155 6.96 -7.82 29.58
C LEU A 155 5.90 -7.10 30.42
N GLU A 156 4.99 -7.86 30.98
CA GLU A 156 3.93 -7.34 31.83
C GLU A 156 4.20 -7.79 33.28
N ALA A 157 4.11 -6.83 34.21
CA ALA A 157 4.14 -7.11 35.63
C ALA A 157 2.74 -6.87 36.21
N SER A 158 2.27 -7.77 37.06
CA SER A 158 0.99 -7.66 37.75
C SER A 158 1.18 -7.83 39.26
N SER A 159 0.44 -7.10 40.05
CA SER A 159 0.38 -7.23 41.50
C SER A 159 -1.06 -7.41 41.93
N ASN A 160 -1.30 -8.38 42.83
CA ASN A 160 -2.64 -8.64 43.33
C ASN A 160 -2.73 -8.33 44.81
N SER A 161 -3.91 -7.94 45.32
CA SER A 161 -4.17 -7.63 46.73
C SER A 161 -3.84 -8.81 47.66
N ASN A 162 -3.74 -10.04 47.16
CA ASN A 162 -3.41 -11.23 47.91
C ASN A 162 -1.89 -11.43 48.08
N GLY A 163 -1.05 -10.43 47.75
CA GLY A 163 0.41 -10.52 47.88
C GLY A 163 1.08 -11.34 46.78
N LEU A 164 0.37 -11.61 45.68
CA LEU A 164 0.95 -12.27 44.50
C LEU A 164 1.50 -11.21 43.55
N ILE A 165 2.75 -11.37 43.14
CA ILE A 165 3.37 -10.67 42.03
C ILE A 165 3.45 -11.60 40.84
N GLY A 166 2.99 -11.17 39.70
CA GLY A 166 3.07 -11.90 38.45
C GLY A 166 4.01 -11.21 37.47
N ILE A 167 4.71 -11.97 36.66
CA ILE A 167 5.51 -11.52 35.52
C ILE A 167 5.09 -12.36 34.31
N SER A 168 4.66 -11.69 33.27
CA SER A 168 4.19 -12.32 32.03
C SER A 168 5.04 -11.86 30.84
N PRO A 169 6.16 -12.57 30.52
CA PRO A 169 6.89 -12.33 29.30
C PRO A 169 6.12 -12.86 28.09
N ALA A 170 6.07 -12.07 27.01
CA ALA A 170 5.53 -12.49 25.72
C ALA A 170 6.49 -12.11 24.62
N LEU A 171 6.93 -13.10 23.84
CA LEU A 171 7.76 -12.95 22.66
C LEU A 171 6.94 -13.29 21.44
N SER A 172 6.88 -12.37 20.48
CA SER A 172 6.22 -12.60 19.20
C SER A 172 7.20 -12.39 18.04
N TYR A 173 7.21 -13.33 17.11
CA TYR A 173 7.87 -13.21 15.83
C TYR A 173 6.81 -13.04 14.75
N TYR A 174 7.02 -12.13 13.81
CA TYR A 174 6.14 -12.00 12.65
C TYR A 174 6.93 -12.01 11.35
N HIS A 175 6.31 -12.57 10.31
CA HIS A 175 6.78 -12.53 8.93
C HIS A 175 5.63 -12.15 8.00
N LYS A 176 5.86 -11.17 7.11
CA LYS A 176 4.82 -10.56 6.26
C LYS A 176 4.78 -11.08 4.83
N ASN A 177 5.60 -12.06 4.47
CA ASN A 177 5.75 -12.47 3.07
C ASN A 177 6.50 -13.80 2.90
N ILE A 178 6.11 -14.84 3.61
CA ILE A 178 6.82 -16.13 3.62
C ILE A 178 6.87 -16.74 2.21
N PHE A 179 5.74 -16.75 1.52
CA PHE A 179 5.59 -17.37 0.20
C PHE A 179 5.56 -16.34 -0.94
N ARG A 180 5.94 -15.08 -0.69
CA ARG A 180 5.94 -13.99 -1.67
C ARG A 180 4.55 -13.66 -2.23
N GLY A 181 3.51 -13.88 -1.42
CA GLY A 181 2.12 -13.55 -1.72
C GLY A 181 1.56 -12.43 -0.85
N GLY A 182 2.39 -11.86 0.06
CA GLY A 182 1.97 -10.85 1.03
C GLY A 182 1.30 -11.45 2.27
N GLU A 183 1.55 -12.74 2.57
CA GLU A 183 0.97 -13.45 3.69
C GLU A 183 1.55 -12.95 5.02
N TRP A 184 0.70 -12.92 6.04
CA TRP A 184 1.07 -12.58 7.39
C TRP A 184 1.12 -13.83 8.28
N LEU A 185 2.29 -14.11 8.84
CA LEU A 185 2.47 -15.12 9.88
C LEU A 185 2.90 -14.44 11.17
N THR A 186 2.29 -14.84 12.31
CA THR A 186 2.73 -14.45 13.63
C THR A 186 2.86 -15.70 14.48
N LEU A 187 4.02 -15.86 15.13
CA LEU A 187 4.28 -16.87 16.13
C LEU A 187 4.47 -16.17 17.47
N GLY A 188 3.67 -16.52 18.46
CA GLY A 188 3.73 -15.94 19.79
C GLY A 188 3.98 -16.98 20.85
N PHE A 189 4.89 -16.66 21.76
CA PHE A 189 5.16 -17.43 22.99
C PHE A 189 4.89 -16.53 24.17
N MET A 190 4.10 -16.99 25.14
CA MET A 190 3.85 -16.28 26.38
C MET A 190 4.04 -17.19 27.58
N GLY A 191 4.60 -16.63 28.64
CA GLY A 191 4.71 -17.27 29.94
C GLY A 191 3.97 -16.45 30.98
N ASN A 192 3.52 -17.09 32.06
CA ASN A 192 2.97 -16.43 33.23
C ASN A 192 3.60 -17.04 34.48
N PHE A 193 4.32 -16.24 35.23
CA PHE A 193 4.99 -16.65 36.45
C PHE A 193 4.41 -15.82 37.61
N GLN A 194 3.90 -16.49 38.65
CA GLN A 194 3.36 -15.86 39.82
C GLN A 194 4.12 -16.26 41.06
N PHE A 195 4.51 -15.29 41.87
CA PHE A 195 5.27 -15.49 43.10
C PHE A 195 4.50 -14.87 44.28
N LYS A 196 4.42 -15.59 45.37
CA LYS A 196 3.86 -15.07 46.63
C LYS A 196 4.99 -14.51 47.48
N ILE A 197 4.95 -13.21 47.78
CA ILE A 197 6.04 -12.54 48.52
C ILE A 197 6.09 -12.91 49.99
N ASN A 198 4.95 -13.30 50.61
CA ASN A 198 4.83 -13.59 52.04
C ASN A 198 4.71 -15.08 52.33
N ASP A 199 5.54 -15.94 51.70
CA ASP A 199 5.60 -17.34 52.09
C ASP A 199 6.91 -17.61 52.87
N PRO A 200 6.87 -17.66 54.20
CA PRO A 200 8.06 -17.88 55.06
C PRO A 200 8.68 -19.26 54.84
N THR A 201 7.98 -20.20 54.19
CA THR A 201 8.47 -21.55 53.95
C THR A 201 9.49 -21.63 52.81
N ARG A 202 9.47 -20.69 51.87
CA ARG A 202 10.44 -20.66 50.75
C ARG A 202 11.80 -20.07 51.10
N ALA A 203 11.87 -19.25 52.15
CA ALA A 203 13.15 -18.74 52.65
C ALA A 203 14.05 -19.85 53.25
N THR A 204 13.45 -20.97 53.68
CA THR A 204 14.15 -22.09 54.28
C THR A 204 14.68 -23.12 53.26
N GLU A 205 14.08 -23.18 52.04
CA GLU A 205 14.56 -24.08 51.00
C GLU A 205 15.76 -23.55 50.19
N LEU A 206 15.96 -22.24 50.16
CA LEU A 206 17.13 -21.61 49.50
C LEU A 206 18.37 -21.52 50.40
N GLY A 207 18.25 -21.87 51.66
CA GLY A 207 19.34 -21.86 52.65
C GLY A 207 20.00 -23.21 52.93
N ALA A 208 19.59 -24.28 52.26
CA ALA A 208 20.11 -25.63 52.46
C ALA A 208 20.68 -26.20 51.13
N SER A 209 21.79 -25.61 50.67
CA SER A 209 22.67 -26.22 49.66
C SER A 209 24.09 -25.78 49.83
#